data_88c617f2d31d2868d2524e477e5f81d1
#
_entry.id   88c617f2d31d2868d2524e477e5f81d1
#
_cell.length_a   1.000
_cell.length_b   1.000
_cell.length_c   1.000
_cell.angle_alpha   90.00
_cell.angle_beta   90.00
_cell.angle_gamma   90.00
#
_symmetry.space_group_name_H-M   'P 1'
#
loop_
_entity.id
_entity.type
_entity.pdbx_description
1 polymer ?
#
loop_
_entity_poly.entity_id
_entity_poly.type
_entity_poly.pdbx_seq_one_letter_code
_entity_poly.pdbx_strand_id
1 'polypeptide(L)'
;MRPYYAYEHLVTFADTNLVGNVYFARHLAWQGECRERFLAEHAPEILAQLGDDLALVTLACSCDYFGELYAFDRVSIRMTLSGLEQNRVTMGFAYYRVNIDPAQLVARGSQTIACMLRTERGLTPVAVPGGLRRALERYSDQLVGGGVQ
;
A
#
# COMPACT_ATOMS: atom_id res chain seq x y z
N MET A 1 -9.53 13.78 -10.74
CA MET A 1 -9.46 12.45 -10.10
C MET A 1 -8.03 12.05 -9.88
N ARG A 2 -7.72 11.57 -8.71
CA ARG A 2 -6.36 11.14 -8.41
C ARG A 2 -6.10 9.74 -8.96
N PRO A 3 -4.95 9.50 -9.61
CA PRO A 3 -4.61 8.17 -10.11
C PRO A 3 -4.10 7.22 -9.02
N TYR A 4 -4.13 7.64 -7.77
CA TYR A 4 -3.60 6.87 -6.65
C TYR A 4 -4.44 7.12 -5.39
N TYR A 5 -4.38 6.18 -4.47
CA TYR A 5 -4.92 6.38 -3.13
C TYR A 5 -3.79 6.92 -2.25
N ALA A 6 -4.04 8.02 -1.55
CA ALA A 6 -3.02 8.67 -0.74
C ALA A 6 -3.32 8.58 0.75
N TYR A 7 -2.28 8.30 1.52
CA TYR A 7 -2.27 8.34 2.97
C TYR A 7 -1.14 9.27 3.38
N GLU A 8 -1.44 10.31 4.15
CA GLU A 8 -0.42 11.25 4.60
C GLU A 8 -0.04 10.93 6.05
N HIS A 9 1.27 10.81 6.28
CA HIS A 9 1.82 10.48 7.59
C HIS A 9 2.72 11.62 8.07
N LEU A 10 2.56 12.03 9.33
CA LEU A 10 3.47 12.96 9.97
C LEU A 10 4.57 12.14 10.66
N VAL A 11 5.83 12.36 10.27
CA VAL A 11 6.95 11.68 10.89
C VAL A 11 7.13 12.18 12.31
N THR A 12 7.22 11.25 13.27
CA THR A 12 7.45 11.58 14.68
C THR A 12 8.76 10.96 15.14
N PHE A 13 9.16 11.26 16.38
CA PHE A 13 10.39 10.69 16.94
C PHE A 13 10.35 9.16 16.96
N ALA A 14 9.16 8.57 17.11
CA ALA A 14 9.02 7.11 17.11
C ALA A 14 9.44 6.48 15.78
N ASP A 15 9.41 7.25 14.69
CA ASP A 15 9.79 6.76 13.36
C ASP A 15 11.28 6.87 13.10
N THR A 16 12.01 7.60 13.93
CA THR A 16 13.41 7.93 13.67
C THR A 16 14.36 7.00 14.42
N ASN A 17 15.62 7.04 14.01
CA ASN A 17 16.67 6.26 14.66
C ASN A 17 17.66 7.20 15.35
N LEU A 18 18.76 6.63 15.88
CA LEU A 18 19.74 7.38 16.67
C LEU A 18 20.32 8.58 15.95
N VAL A 19 20.50 8.49 14.63
CA VAL A 19 21.08 9.61 13.84
C VAL A 19 20.04 10.59 13.34
N GLY A 20 18.78 10.38 13.68
CA GLY A 20 17.71 11.35 13.43
C GLY A 20 16.87 11.13 12.20
N ASN A 21 17.31 10.33 11.24
CA ASN A 21 16.50 10.03 10.07
C ASN A 21 15.52 8.91 10.35
N VAL A 22 14.52 8.75 9.47
CA VAL A 22 13.53 7.70 9.61
C VAL A 22 14.19 6.34 9.44
N TYR A 23 13.87 5.43 10.36
CA TYR A 23 14.35 4.06 10.30
C TYR A 23 13.75 3.36 9.08
N PHE A 24 14.60 2.70 8.30
CA PHE A 24 14.20 2.18 6.97
C PHE A 24 12.98 1.27 6.99
N ALA A 25 12.77 0.53 8.07
CA ALA A 25 11.64 -0.40 8.16
C ALA A 25 10.28 0.31 8.31
N ARG A 26 10.28 1.59 8.67
CA ARG A 26 9.04 2.36 8.80
C ARG A 26 8.32 2.49 7.47
N HIS A 27 9.07 2.61 6.38
CA HIS A 27 8.46 2.71 5.05
C HIS A 27 7.62 1.49 4.73
N LEU A 28 8.06 0.30 5.15
CA LEU A 28 7.28 -0.93 4.96
C LEU A 28 6.04 -0.96 5.85
N ALA A 29 6.16 -0.49 7.08
CA ALA A 29 5.00 -0.38 7.98
C ALA A 29 3.95 0.57 7.39
N TRP A 30 4.38 1.67 6.78
CA TRP A 30 3.48 2.63 6.16
C TRP A 30 2.74 2.05 4.95
N GLN A 31 3.36 1.12 4.23
CA GLN A 31 2.65 0.39 3.16
C GLN A 31 1.44 -0.34 3.74
N GLY A 32 1.64 -1.04 4.86
CA GLY A 32 0.57 -1.76 5.53
C GLY A 32 -0.53 -0.82 6.01
N GLU A 33 -0.14 0.30 6.63
CA GLU A 33 -1.12 1.29 7.10
C GLU A 33 -1.92 1.88 5.95
N CYS A 34 -1.25 2.18 4.82
CA CYS A 34 -1.91 2.70 3.64
C CYS A 34 -2.94 1.71 3.12
N ARG A 35 -2.58 0.44 3.04
CA ARG A 35 -3.49 -0.63 2.62
C ARG A 35 -4.69 -0.75 3.56
N GLU A 36 -4.44 -0.71 4.86
CA GLU A 36 -5.51 -0.83 5.86
C GLU A 36 -6.48 0.33 5.78
N ARG A 37 -5.99 1.55 5.62
CA ARG A 37 -6.83 2.73 5.45
C ARG A 37 -7.64 2.65 4.16
N PHE A 38 -7.01 2.16 3.09
CA PHE A 38 -7.71 1.95 1.83
C PHE A 38 -8.88 0.99 2.01
N LEU A 39 -8.66 -0.14 2.70
CA LEU A 39 -9.71 -1.11 2.94
C LEU A 39 -10.84 -0.50 3.77
N ALA A 40 -10.50 0.25 4.81
CA ALA A 40 -11.52 0.88 5.66
C ALA A 40 -12.38 1.87 4.89
N GLU A 41 -11.78 2.62 3.98
CA GLU A 41 -12.49 3.67 3.23
C GLU A 41 -13.23 3.13 2.01
N HIS A 42 -12.63 2.20 1.28
CA HIS A 42 -13.14 1.80 -0.04
C HIS A 42 -13.64 0.36 -0.14
N ALA A 43 -13.34 -0.48 0.84
CA ALA A 43 -13.75 -1.87 0.83
C ALA A 43 -14.00 -2.39 2.24
N PRO A 44 -14.88 -1.71 3.03
CA PRO A 44 -15.10 -2.12 4.42
C PRO A 44 -15.65 -3.54 4.55
N GLU A 45 -16.37 -4.05 3.54
CA GLU A 45 -16.86 -5.42 3.54
C GLU A 45 -15.70 -6.44 3.54
N ILE A 46 -14.55 -6.06 2.97
CA ILE A 46 -13.37 -6.92 2.99
C ILE A 46 -12.80 -7.02 4.40
N LEU A 47 -12.80 -5.90 5.14
CA LEU A 47 -12.36 -5.92 6.54
C LEU A 47 -13.23 -6.87 7.37
N ALA A 48 -14.54 -6.87 7.12
CA ALA A 48 -15.45 -7.78 7.82
C ALA A 48 -15.10 -9.23 7.50
N GLN A 49 -14.78 -9.53 6.24
CA GLN A 49 -14.39 -10.88 5.83
C GLN A 49 -13.04 -11.30 6.43
N LEU A 50 -12.13 -10.35 6.64
CA LEU A 50 -10.84 -10.64 7.29
C LEU A 50 -11.00 -11.07 8.73
N GLY A 51 -12.05 -10.63 9.38
CA GLY A 51 -12.39 -11.09 10.72
C GLY A 51 -13.02 -12.48 10.74
N ASP A 52 -13.27 -13.03 9.57
CA ASP A 52 -13.92 -14.32 9.38
C ASP A 52 -12.94 -15.27 8.67
N ASP A 53 -13.24 -15.71 7.45
CA ASP A 53 -12.45 -16.73 6.76
C ASP A 53 -11.42 -16.21 5.78
N LEU A 54 -11.57 -14.98 5.32
CA LEU A 54 -10.66 -14.42 4.34
C LEU A 54 -9.33 -14.05 4.98
N ALA A 55 -8.24 -14.37 4.30
CA ALA A 55 -6.90 -13.95 4.70
C ALA A 55 -6.22 -13.26 3.52
N LEU A 56 -5.56 -12.15 3.79
CA LEU A 56 -4.70 -11.46 2.82
C LEU A 56 -3.27 -11.69 3.29
N VAL A 57 -2.59 -12.60 2.63
CA VAL A 57 -1.25 -13.03 3.03
C VAL A 57 -0.21 -12.23 2.27
N THR A 58 0.66 -11.55 2.98
CA THR A 58 1.76 -10.80 2.35
C THR A 58 2.80 -11.80 1.86
N LEU A 59 3.03 -11.81 0.55
CA LEU A 59 4.03 -12.69 -0.06
C LEU A 59 5.38 -12.00 -0.19
N ALA A 60 5.38 -10.68 -0.47
CA ALA A 60 6.62 -9.93 -0.67
C ALA A 60 6.35 -8.46 -0.44
N CYS A 61 7.38 -7.75 0.02
CA CYS A 61 7.34 -6.29 0.07
C CYS A 61 8.75 -5.78 -0.15
N SER A 62 8.84 -4.59 -0.74
CA SER A 62 10.13 -3.99 -1.06
C SER A 62 10.04 -2.48 -0.96
N CYS A 63 11.20 -1.84 -0.81
CA CYS A 63 11.30 -0.39 -0.82
C CYS A 63 12.69 0.00 -1.28
N ASP A 64 12.74 0.93 -2.23
CA ASP A 64 13.98 1.57 -2.67
C ASP A 64 13.97 3.01 -2.16
N TYR A 65 15.10 3.46 -1.62
CA TYR A 65 15.19 4.72 -0.90
C TYR A 65 16.03 5.72 -1.68
N PHE A 66 15.47 6.91 -1.94
CA PHE A 66 16.13 7.94 -2.75
C PHE A 66 16.47 9.18 -1.93
N GLY A 67 15.83 9.39 -0.80
CA GLY A 67 16.06 10.52 0.07
C GLY A 67 15.69 10.20 1.49
N GLU A 68 16.19 10.99 2.43
CA GLU A 68 15.95 10.77 3.85
C GLU A 68 14.79 11.63 4.34
N LEU A 69 14.12 11.13 5.37
CA LEU A 69 13.05 11.81 6.07
C LEU A 69 13.45 12.01 7.51
N TYR A 70 12.96 13.10 8.11
CA TYR A 70 13.26 13.48 9.48
C TYR A 70 11.97 13.79 10.23
N ALA A 71 12.09 13.91 11.55
CA ALA A 71 10.94 14.23 12.39
C ALA A 71 10.21 15.47 11.87
N PHE A 72 8.90 15.40 11.86
CA PHE A 72 7.96 16.44 11.44
C PHE A 72 7.89 16.68 9.94
N ASP A 73 8.60 15.89 9.14
CA ASP A 73 8.31 15.84 7.71
C ASP A 73 6.92 15.23 7.52
N ARG A 74 6.22 15.68 6.49
CA ARG A 74 4.96 15.05 6.07
C ARG A 74 5.21 14.27 4.81
N VAL A 75 4.74 13.01 4.83
CA VAL A 75 4.96 12.07 3.75
C VAL A 75 3.60 11.64 3.19
N SER A 76 3.43 11.78 1.87
CA SER A 76 2.27 11.22 1.19
C SER A 76 2.67 9.86 0.63
N ILE A 77 2.03 8.81 1.14
CA ILE A 77 2.22 7.45 0.65
C ILE A 77 1.12 7.21 -0.38
N ARG A 78 1.50 7.02 -1.64
CA ARG A 78 0.58 6.95 -2.78
C ARG A 78 0.57 5.54 -3.33
N MET A 79 -0.58 4.88 -3.21
CA MET A 79 -0.76 3.48 -3.58
C MET A 79 -1.48 3.37 -4.92
N THR A 80 -0.96 2.51 -5.80
CA THR A 80 -1.60 2.16 -7.06
C THR A 80 -1.70 0.65 -7.18
N LEU A 81 -2.63 0.18 -8.00
CA LEU A 81 -2.71 -1.23 -8.36
C LEU A 81 -1.77 -1.48 -9.53
N SER A 82 -0.75 -2.32 -9.33
CA SER A 82 0.25 -2.63 -10.36
C SER A 82 -0.04 -3.96 -11.06
N GLY A 83 -0.68 -4.90 -10.38
CA GLY A 83 -0.97 -6.19 -10.96
C GLY A 83 -2.09 -6.89 -10.24
N LEU A 84 -2.86 -7.67 -10.96
CA LEU A 84 -3.97 -8.43 -10.41
C LEU A 84 -4.09 -9.71 -11.20
N GLU A 85 -3.79 -10.84 -10.56
CA GLU A 85 -3.80 -12.15 -11.18
C GLU A 85 -4.48 -13.14 -10.25
N GLN A 86 -5.47 -13.85 -10.74
CA GLN A 86 -6.14 -14.93 -10.00
C GLN A 86 -6.38 -14.55 -8.52
N ASN A 87 -5.47 -14.98 -7.64
CA ASN A 87 -5.59 -14.71 -6.21
C ASN A 87 -4.53 -13.72 -5.69
N ARG A 88 -3.77 -13.06 -6.59
CA ARG A 88 -2.68 -12.16 -6.19
C ARG A 88 -2.96 -10.73 -6.57
N VAL A 89 -2.58 -9.84 -5.67
CA VAL A 89 -2.67 -8.39 -5.90
C VAL A 89 -1.28 -7.82 -5.65
N THR A 90 -0.80 -7.01 -6.60
CA THR A 90 0.45 -6.27 -6.43
C THR A 90 0.12 -4.79 -6.40
N MET A 91 0.59 -4.10 -5.37
CA MET A 91 0.38 -2.67 -5.20
C MET A 91 1.73 -1.96 -5.24
N GLY A 92 1.75 -0.83 -5.95
CA GLY A 92 2.92 0.05 -5.96
C GLY A 92 2.73 1.18 -4.97
N PHE A 93 3.82 1.65 -4.39
CA PHE A 93 3.81 2.75 -3.42
C PHE A 93 4.86 3.77 -3.80
N ALA A 94 4.48 5.05 -3.85
CA ALA A 94 5.40 6.16 -4.04
C ALA A 94 5.32 7.05 -2.80
N TYR A 95 6.48 7.41 -2.25
CA TYR A 95 6.55 8.20 -1.02
C TYR A 95 7.05 9.59 -1.37
N TYR A 96 6.23 10.60 -1.10
CA TYR A 96 6.57 11.98 -1.39
C TYR A 96 6.63 12.79 -0.11
N ARG A 97 7.74 13.49 0.09
CA ARG A 97 7.84 14.49 1.13
C ARG A 97 7.08 15.72 0.63
N VAL A 98 6.01 16.09 1.33
CA VAL A 98 5.06 17.10 0.84
C VAL A 98 5.08 18.41 1.63
N ASN A 99 5.90 18.50 2.68
CA ASN A 99 6.07 19.76 3.41
C ASN A 99 7.08 20.71 2.74
N ILE A 100 7.50 20.36 1.53
CA ILE A 100 8.33 21.23 0.68
C ILE A 100 7.68 21.35 -0.68
N ASP A 101 8.06 22.38 -1.44
CA ASP A 101 7.52 22.65 -2.76
C ASP A 101 8.67 22.86 -3.74
N PRO A 102 8.79 22.07 -4.81
CA PRO A 102 7.89 20.96 -5.16
C PRO A 102 8.08 19.76 -4.24
N ALA A 103 7.04 18.90 -4.18
CA ALA A 103 7.12 17.66 -3.42
C ALA A 103 8.26 16.79 -3.94
N GLN A 104 8.93 16.10 -3.03
CA GLN A 104 10.11 15.30 -3.36
C GLN A 104 9.81 13.82 -3.24
N LEU A 105 10.06 13.06 -4.31
CA LEU A 105 9.98 11.60 -4.25
C LEU A 105 11.16 11.08 -3.43
N VAL A 106 10.88 10.45 -2.30
CA VAL A 106 11.92 9.97 -1.38
C VAL A 106 12.09 8.46 -1.38
N ALA A 107 11.08 7.73 -1.84
CA ALA A 107 11.15 6.27 -1.87
C ALA A 107 10.08 5.71 -2.79
N ARG A 108 10.27 4.47 -3.21
CA ARG A 108 9.31 3.76 -4.03
C ARG A 108 9.30 2.30 -3.59
N GLY A 109 8.12 1.71 -3.46
CA GLY A 109 8.00 0.35 -2.98
C GLY A 109 6.93 -0.45 -3.67
N SER A 110 6.82 -1.69 -3.27
CA SER A 110 5.88 -2.63 -3.86
C SER A 110 5.50 -3.67 -2.80
N GLN A 111 4.28 -4.16 -2.89
CA GLN A 111 3.81 -5.20 -1.99
C GLN A 111 2.90 -6.14 -2.77
N THR A 112 3.12 -7.44 -2.62
CA THR A 112 2.27 -8.47 -3.23
C THR A 112 1.58 -9.25 -2.13
N ILE A 113 0.27 -9.38 -2.24
CA ILE A 113 -0.54 -10.17 -1.31
C ILE A 113 -1.27 -11.26 -2.07
N ALA A 114 -1.58 -12.35 -1.37
CA ALA A 114 -2.39 -13.43 -1.89
C ALA A 114 -3.70 -13.52 -1.11
N CYS A 115 -4.80 -13.67 -1.83
CA CYS A 115 -6.11 -13.87 -1.23
C CYS A 115 -6.29 -15.35 -0.94
N MET A 116 -6.58 -15.70 0.31
CA MET A 116 -6.69 -17.07 0.78
C MET A 116 -7.95 -17.20 1.63
N LEU A 117 -8.48 -18.42 1.70
CA LEU A 117 -9.55 -18.75 2.65
C LEU A 117 -9.00 -19.70 3.69
N ARG A 118 -9.38 -19.49 4.95
CA ARG A 118 -9.08 -20.40 6.03
C ARG A 118 -10.06 -21.56 5.97
N THR A 119 -9.54 -22.77 5.87
CA THR A 119 -10.34 -24.00 5.83
C THR A 119 -9.79 -24.97 6.86
N GLU A 120 -10.48 -26.09 7.04
CA GLU A 120 -10.00 -27.15 7.94
C GLU A 120 -8.63 -27.66 7.53
N ARG A 121 -8.27 -27.53 6.26
CA ARG A 121 -6.98 -27.96 5.72
C ARG A 121 -5.92 -26.86 5.72
N GLY A 122 -6.21 -25.72 6.34
CA GLY A 122 -5.33 -24.56 6.34
C GLY A 122 -5.78 -23.53 5.32
N LEU A 123 -4.83 -22.76 4.80
CA LEU A 123 -5.14 -21.69 3.84
C LEU A 123 -5.20 -22.26 2.43
N THR A 124 -6.27 -21.93 1.70
CA THR A 124 -6.41 -22.32 0.29
C THR A 124 -6.59 -21.05 -0.57
N PRO A 125 -6.03 -21.04 -1.79
CA PRO A 125 -6.19 -19.86 -2.67
C PRO A 125 -7.66 -19.61 -3.00
N VAL A 126 -8.01 -18.34 -3.09
CA VAL A 126 -9.34 -17.90 -3.52
C VAL A 126 -9.16 -16.71 -4.46
N ALA A 127 -10.04 -16.62 -5.47
CA ALA A 127 -9.97 -15.47 -6.39
C ALA A 127 -10.11 -14.16 -5.60
N VAL A 128 -9.48 -13.11 -6.10
CA VAL A 128 -9.60 -11.79 -5.48
C VAL A 128 -11.08 -11.42 -5.38
N PRO A 129 -11.60 -11.15 -4.17
CA PRO A 129 -13.00 -10.80 -4.02
C PRO A 129 -13.39 -9.62 -4.91
N GLY A 130 -14.61 -9.69 -5.49
CA GLY A 130 -15.05 -8.69 -6.44
C GLY A 130 -15.07 -7.28 -5.89
N GLY A 131 -15.45 -7.11 -4.62
CA GLY A 131 -15.43 -5.80 -3.98
C GLY A 131 -14.04 -5.22 -3.85
N LEU A 132 -13.07 -6.07 -3.54
CA LEU A 132 -11.68 -5.63 -3.45
C LEU A 132 -11.13 -5.29 -4.84
N ARG A 133 -11.41 -6.14 -5.82
CA ARG A 133 -10.99 -5.91 -7.20
C ARG A 133 -11.50 -4.56 -7.70
N ARG A 134 -12.80 -4.31 -7.55
CA ARG A 134 -13.41 -3.07 -8.06
C ARG A 134 -12.83 -1.83 -7.37
N ALA A 135 -12.60 -1.92 -6.06
CA ALA A 135 -12.05 -0.79 -5.32
C ALA A 135 -10.63 -0.48 -5.77
N LEU A 136 -9.81 -1.52 -5.97
CA LEU A 136 -8.42 -1.34 -6.40
C LEU A 136 -8.31 -0.86 -7.84
N GLU A 137 -9.20 -1.32 -8.72
CA GLU A 137 -9.14 -0.95 -10.13
C GLU A 137 -9.31 0.54 -10.38
N ARG A 138 -9.91 1.26 -9.46
CA ARG A 138 -10.00 2.73 -9.53
C ARG A 138 -8.62 3.38 -9.55
N TYR A 139 -7.63 2.71 -9.01
CA TYR A 139 -6.27 3.23 -8.84
C TYR A 139 -5.26 2.42 -9.64
N SER A 140 -5.71 1.81 -10.73
CA SER A 140 -4.83 0.99 -11.56
C SER A 140 -3.86 1.88 -12.34
N ASP A 141 -2.57 1.61 -12.20
CA ASP A 141 -1.55 2.32 -12.98
C ASP A 141 -1.59 1.91 -14.46
N GLN A 142 -2.04 0.69 -14.74
CA GLN A 142 -2.18 0.22 -16.11
C GLN A 142 -3.26 0.99 -16.86
N LEU A 143 -4.35 1.34 -16.18
CA LEU A 143 -5.40 2.13 -16.77
C LEU A 143 -4.87 3.52 -17.17
N VAL A 144 -4.09 4.13 -16.28
CA VAL A 144 -3.46 5.42 -16.53
C VAL A 144 -2.44 5.30 -17.66
N GLY A 145 -1.59 4.26 -17.62
CA GLY A 145 -0.60 4.02 -18.65
C GLY A 145 -1.23 3.70 -19.99
N GLY A 146 -2.32 2.93 -20.00
CA GLY A 146 -3.03 2.59 -21.21
C GLY A 146 -3.61 3.79 -21.93
N GLY A 147 -3.99 4.81 -21.19
CA GLY A 147 -4.52 6.04 -21.80
C GLY A 147 -3.50 6.87 -22.51
N VAL A 148 -2.23 6.61 -22.30
CA VAL A 148 -1.14 7.38 -22.90
C VAL A 148 -0.75 6.86 -24.26
N GLN A 149 -1.09 5.64 -24.55
CA GLN A 149 -0.66 4.99 -25.80
C GLN A 149 -1.54 5.34 -27.02
#